data_b368f684f46501fdee317d420324419f
#
_entry.id   b368f684f46501fdee317d420324419f
#
_cell.length_a   1.000
_cell.length_b   1.000
_cell.length_c   1.000
_cell.angle_alpha   90.00
_cell.angle_beta   90.00
_cell.angle_gamma   90.00
#
_symmetry.space_group_name_H-M   'P 1'
#
loop_
_entity.id
_entity.type
_entity.pdbx_description
1 polymer ?
#
loop_
_entity_poly.entity_id
_entity_poly.type
_entity_poly.pdbx_seq_one_letter_code
_entity_poly.pdbx_strand_id
1 'polypeptide(L)'
;MEENKAITIKKSSTWKYATFIIIMAIGIFMFVNASGGTKNNPATKNVASNDGNTQKITLGVKNYNYYPNTITVKAGQPVSITLDSSVQGCLRGINIKDLEVRGYSQSPDQTIDFTPTQKGTHRFACPMGMGYGTIIVE
;
A
#
# COMPACT_ATOMS: atom_id res chain seq x y z
N MET A 1 -62.87 -49.99 -22.74
CA MET A 1 -62.54 -48.78 -23.48
C MET A 1 -62.07 -47.77 -22.50
N GLU A 2 -60.76 -47.74 -22.18
CA GLU A 2 -60.14 -46.81 -21.25
C GLU A 2 -59.33 -45.82 -22.06
N GLU A 3 -59.78 -44.60 -21.98
CA GLU A 3 -59.23 -43.46 -22.68
C GLU A 3 -57.94 -42.99 -22.02
N ASN A 4 -56.80 -43.25 -22.66
CA ASN A 4 -55.51 -42.80 -22.26
C ASN A 4 -55.43 -41.26 -22.43
N LYS A 5 -55.67 -40.53 -21.35
CA LYS A 5 -55.47 -39.08 -21.28
C LYS A 5 -53.99 -38.80 -21.18
N ALA A 6 -53.35 -38.54 -22.30
CA ALA A 6 -51.97 -38.10 -22.36
C ALA A 6 -51.84 -36.71 -21.67
N ILE A 7 -51.19 -36.68 -20.55
CA ILE A 7 -50.85 -35.45 -19.82
C ILE A 7 -49.70 -34.78 -20.59
N THR A 8 -50.05 -33.82 -21.41
CA THR A 8 -49.06 -32.92 -22.06
C THR A 8 -48.54 -31.98 -20.98
N ILE A 9 -47.34 -32.27 -20.46
CA ILE A 9 -46.64 -31.36 -19.57
C ILE A 9 -46.21 -30.16 -20.42
N LYS A 10 -46.95 -29.05 -20.32
CA LYS A 10 -46.59 -27.76 -20.90
C LYS A 10 -45.27 -27.35 -20.26
N LYS A 11 -44.18 -27.53 -21.02
CA LYS A 11 -42.81 -27.14 -20.60
C LYS A 11 -42.79 -25.65 -20.36
N SER A 12 -42.94 -25.30 -19.08
CA SER A 12 -43.04 -23.92 -18.62
C SER A 12 -41.78 -23.14 -19.04
N SER A 13 -42.01 -21.94 -19.55
CA SER A 13 -40.96 -20.96 -19.90
C SER A 13 -40.04 -20.57 -18.68
N THR A 14 -40.36 -21.06 -17.52
CA THR A 14 -39.61 -20.83 -16.27
C THR A 14 -38.21 -21.42 -16.29
N TRP A 15 -37.90 -22.43 -17.13
CA TRP A 15 -36.56 -22.99 -17.27
C TRP A 15 -35.55 -21.96 -17.79
N LYS A 16 -35.99 -21.07 -18.71
CA LYS A 16 -35.12 -20.02 -19.26
C LYS A 16 -34.69 -18.99 -18.18
N TYR A 17 -35.58 -18.73 -17.24
CA TYR A 17 -35.25 -17.82 -16.11
C TYR A 17 -34.44 -18.51 -15.04
N ALA A 18 -34.61 -19.80 -14.81
CA ALA A 18 -33.82 -20.57 -13.87
C ALA A 18 -32.30 -20.57 -14.24
N THR A 19 -31.97 -20.75 -15.53
CA THR A 19 -30.59 -20.68 -16.01
C THR A 19 -29.99 -19.28 -15.88
N PHE A 20 -30.78 -18.23 -16.13
CA PHE A 20 -30.34 -16.85 -15.92
C PHE A 20 -30.07 -16.53 -14.45
N ILE A 21 -30.89 -17.00 -13.54
CA ILE A 21 -30.72 -16.79 -12.09
C ILE A 21 -29.46 -17.51 -11.60
N ILE A 22 -29.19 -18.72 -12.08
CA ILE A 22 -27.98 -19.49 -11.71
C ILE A 22 -26.72 -18.79 -12.22
N ILE A 23 -26.72 -18.28 -13.46
CA ILE A 23 -25.58 -17.57 -14.05
C ILE A 23 -25.33 -16.25 -13.30
N MET A 24 -26.39 -15.52 -12.95
CA MET A 24 -26.27 -14.30 -12.12
C MET A 24 -25.74 -14.60 -10.73
N ALA A 25 -26.19 -15.67 -10.09
CA ALA A 25 -25.71 -16.07 -8.76
C ALA A 25 -24.23 -16.46 -8.79
N ILE A 26 -23.79 -17.19 -9.82
CA ILE A 26 -22.38 -17.56 -10.02
C ILE A 26 -21.54 -16.32 -10.31
N GLY A 27 -22.05 -15.39 -11.12
CA GLY A 27 -21.38 -14.12 -11.43
C GLY A 27 -21.16 -13.26 -10.18
N ILE A 28 -22.19 -13.13 -9.34
CA ILE A 28 -22.12 -12.38 -8.08
C ILE A 28 -21.16 -13.09 -7.10
N PHE A 29 -21.24 -14.42 -7.02
CA PHE A 29 -20.33 -15.19 -6.15
C PHE A 29 -18.86 -15.06 -6.58
N MET A 30 -18.58 -15.10 -7.89
CA MET A 30 -17.23 -14.85 -8.44
C MET A 30 -16.78 -13.41 -8.21
N PHE A 31 -17.69 -12.44 -8.33
CA PHE A 31 -17.36 -11.03 -8.13
C PHE A 31 -17.03 -10.71 -6.65
N VAL A 32 -17.77 -11.29 -5.71
CA VAL A 32 -17.53 -11.10 -4.27
C VAL A 32 -16.24 -11.81 -3.82
N ASN A 33 -15.92 -12.99 -4.39
CA ASN A 33 -14.68 -13.69 -4.10
C ASN A 33 -13.44 -13.14 -4.84
N ALA A 34 -13.62 -12.42 -5.95
CA ALA A 34 -12.54 -11.80 -6.69
C ALA A 34 -12.03 -10.48 -6.07
N SER A 35 -12.74 -9.91 -5.09
CA SER A 35 -12.28 -8.73 -4.33
C SER A 35 -11.20 -9.04 -3.30
N GLY A 36 -10.74 -10.28 -3.20
CA GLY A 36 -9.62 -10.74 -2.36
C GLY A 36 -8.30 -10.89 -3.13
N GLY A 37 -8.04 -10.06 -4.12
CA GLY A 37 -6.76 -10.03 -4.84
C GLY A 37 -5.67 -9.39 -4.00
N THR A 38 -5.17 -10.11 -3.02
CA THR A 38 -3.90 -9.83 -2.35
C THR A 38 -2.79 -9.94 -3.39
N LYS A 39 -2.37 -8.82 -3.94
CA LYS A 39 -1.07 -8.75 -4.62
C LYS A 39 -0.01 -8.90 -3.55
N ASN A 40 0.52 -10.11 -3.45
CA ASN A 40 1.72 -10.40 -2.69
C ASN A 40 2.88 -9.65 -3.34
N ASN A 41 3.14 -8.43 -2.91
CA ASN A 41 4.45 -7.85 -3.00
C ASN A 41 5.25 -8.41 -1.83
N PRO A 42 6.38 -9.07 -2.05
CA PRO A 42 7.26 -9.47 -0.98
C PRO A 42 7.92 -8.23 -0.37
N ALA A 43 7.78 -8.11 0.94
CA ALA A 43 8.41 -7.15 1.82
C ALA A 43 7.76 -5.77 1.93
N THR A 44 6.68 -5.72 2.69
CA THR A 44 6.56 -4.77 3.79
C THR A 44 5.52 -5.36 4.73
N LYS A 45 5.93 -5.89 5.85
CA LYS A 45 5.03 -6.17 6.97
C LYS A 45 4.40 -4.85 7.35
N ASN A 46 3.15 -4.64 6.95
CA ASN A 46 2.31 -3.65 7.58
C ASN A 46 2.08 -4.12 9.02
N VAL A 47 2.94 -3.70 9.90
CA VAL A 47 2.64 -3.71 11.33
C VAL A 47 1.51 -2.70 11.47
N ALA A 48 0.32 -3.19 11.81
CA ALA A 48 -0.79 -2.35 12.21
C ALA A 48 -0.28 -1.42 13.31
N SER A 49 -0.19 -0.15 13.01
CA SER A 49 0.31 0.89 13.90
C SER A 49 -0.63 1.02 15.07
N ASN A 50 -0.15 0.67 16.26
CA ASN A 50 -0.62 1.31 17.47
C ASN A 50 -0.19 2.78 17.35
N ASP A 51 -1.12 3.65 17.17
CA ASP A 51 -1.00 5.08 16.83
C ASP A 51 -0.36 5.95 17.94
N GLY A 52 0.30 5.38 18.91
CA GLY A 52 0.89 6.10 20.05
C GLY A 52 2.39 6.34 19.98
N ASN A 53 3.13 5.71 19.07
CA ASN A 53 4.60 5.74 19.13
C ASN A 53 5.32 5.91 17.78
N THR A 54 4.62 6.29 16.72
CA THR A 54 5.23 6.55 15.41
C THR A 54 5.85 7.93 15.38
N GLN A 55 7.13 8.01 15.05
CA GLN A 55 7.87 9.25 14.91
C GLN A 55 7.59 9.83 13.51
N LYS A 56 6.80 10.89 13.45
CA LYS A 56 6.39 11.55 12.19
C LYS A 56 7.38 12.65 11.85
N ILE A 57 7.92 12.62 10.64
CA ILE A 57 8.91 13.59 10.15
C ILE A 57 8.42 14.11 8.80
N THR A 58 8.43 15.41 8.62
CA THR A 58 8.14 16.04 7.33
C THR A 58 9.42 16.64 6.76
N LEU A 59 9.76 16.29 5.52
CA LEU A 59 10.88 16.85 4.79
C LEU A 59 10.36 17.67 3.62
N GLY A 60 10.87 18.89 3.49
CA GLY A 60 10.68 19.76 2.34
C GLY A 60 11.99 19.95 1.57
N VAL A 61 12.02 20.96 0.69
CA VAL A 61 13.22 21.36 -0.06
C VAL A 61 13.58 22.80 0.27
N LYS A 62 14.85 23.03 0.61
CA LYS A 62 15.45 24.35 0.78
C LYS A 62 16.86 24.33 0.22
N ASN A 63 17.23 25.34 -0.57
CA ASN A 63 18.54 25.42 -1.21
C ASN A 63 18.91 24.15 -2.01
N TYR A 64 17.97 23.63 -2.79
CA TYR A 64 18.11 22.42 -3.61
C TYR A 64 18.42 21.13 -2.84
N ASN A 65 18.19 21.11 -1.53
CA ASN A 65 18.40 19.95 -0.69
C ASN A 65 17.22 19.69 0.25
N TYR A 66 17.16 18.52 0.86
CA TYR A 66 16.18 18.23 1.90
C TYR A 66 16.29 19.17 3.09
N TYR A 67 15.13 19.55 3.62
CA TYR A 67 15.06 20.39 4.81
C TYR A 67 13.94 19.89 5.76
N PRO A 68 14.25 19.65 7.05
CA PRO A 68 15.60 19.64 7.64
C PRO A 68 16.48 18.56 7.01
N ASN A 69 17.79 18.81 6.94
CA ASN A 69 18.74 17.84 6.41
C ASN A 69 19.41 16.99 7.50
N THR A 70 19.07 17.24 8.76
CA THR A 70 19.44 16.40 9.90
C THR A 70 18.19 16.11 10.73
N ILE A 71 17.92 14.85 10.97
CA ILE A 71 16.77 14.36 11.73
C ILE A 71 17.25 13.39 12.80
N THR A 72 16.61 13.41 13.97
CA THR A 72 16.90 12.49 15.07
C THR A 72 15.69 11.62 15.34
N VAL A 73 15.90 10.32 15.48
CA VAL A 73 14.85 9.32 15.74
C VAL A 73 15.33 8.31 16.78
N LYS A 74 14.37 7.65 17.41
CA LYS A 74 14.65 6.59 18.41
C LYS A 74 14.72 5.22 17.74
N ALA A 75 15.70 4.42 18.13
CA ALA A 75 15.82 3.04 17.70
C ALA A 75 14.64 2.20 18.17
N GLY A 76 14.22 1.25 17.35
CA GLY A 76 13.13 0.33 17.65
C GLY A 76 11.73 0.93 17.58
N GLN A 77 11.59 2.22 17.29
CA GLN A 77 10.29 2.87 17.10
C GLN A 77 10.01 3.13 15.62
N PRO A 78 8.77 2.91 15.14
CA PRO A 78 8.40 3.21 13.77
C PRO A 78 8.62 4.69 13.43
N VAL A 79 9.15 4.94 12.24
CA VAL A 79 9.37 6.28 11.67
C VAL A 79 8.55 6.40 10.39
N SER A 80 7.86 7.51 10.24
CA SER A 80 7.05 7.84 9.06
C SER A 80 7.54 9.17 8.48
N ILE A 81 8.18 9.12 7.33
CA ILE A 81 8.67 10.30 6.62
C ILE A 81 7.64 10.73 5.57
N THR A 82 7.16 11.94 5.69
CA THR A 82 6.32 12.62 4.68
C THR A 82 7.18 13.59 3.88
N LEU A 83 7.03 13.60 2.57
CA LEU A 83 7.66 14.59 1.68
C LEU A 83 6.63 15.61 1.26
N ASP A 84 6.80 16.87 1.65
CA ASP A 84 5.84 17.92 1.35
C ASP A 84 5.76 18.28 -0.15
N SER A 85 4.91 19.19 -0.52
CA SER A 85 4.68 19.59 -1.91
C SER A 85 5.86 20.30 -2.57
N SER A 86 6.84 20.80 -1.80
CA SER A 86 8.06 21.41 -2.33
C SER A 86 9.03 20.36 -2.89
N VAL A 87 8.90 19.09 -2.47
CA VAL A 87 9.76 18.00 -2.90
C VAL A 87 9.29 17.49 -4.26
N GLN A 88 10.16 17.52 -5.26
CA GLN A 88 9.86 17.11 -6.62
C GLN A 88 10.96 16.24 -7.25
N GLY A 89 10.61 15.57 -8.34
CA GLY A 89 11.53 14.78 -9.13
C GLY A 89 12.24 13.68 -8.32
N CYS A 90 13.54 13.57 -8.45
CA CYS A 90 14.33 12.52 -7.78
C CYS A 90 14.36 12.67 -6.25
N LEU A 91 14.11 13.88 -5.72
CA LEU A 91 14.05 14.11 -4.27
C LEU A 91 12.84 13.43 -3.62
N ARG A 92 11.87 12.96 -4.38
CA ARG A 92 10.77 12.15 -3.85
C ARG A 92 11.18 10.73 -3.44
N GLY A 93 12.42 10.34 -3.71
CA GLY A 93 12.99 9.08 -3.28
C GLY A 93 13.96 9.27 -2.11
N ILE A 94 13.89 8.41 -1.10
CA ILE A 94 14.84 8.37 0.02
C ILE A 94 15.48 6.98 0.09
N ASN A 95 16.81 6.95 0.09
CA ASN A 95 17.60 5.76 0.33
C ASN A 95 18.46 5.98 1.58
N ILE A 96 18.40 5.05 2.54
CA ILE A 96 19.28 4.99 3.73
C ILE A 96 19.99 3.65 3.65
N LYS A 97 21.18 3.63 3.05
CA LYS A 97 21.87 2.38 2.71
C LYS A 97 22.16 1.52 3.92
N ASP A 98 22.63 2.14 5.00
CA ASP A 98 23.04 1.44 6.23
C ASP A 98 21.85 0.81 6.96
N LEU A 99 20.64 1.31 6.75
CA LEU A 99 19.40 0.78 7.32
C LEU A 99 18.59 -0.02 6.29
N GLU A 100 19.13 -0.25 5.09
CA GLU A 100 18.46 -0.96 3.97
C GLU A 100 17.09 -0.38 3.58
N VAL A 101 16.87 0.92 3.87
CA VAL A 101 15.62 1.61 3.56
C VAL A 101 15.68 2.20 2.16
N ARG A 102 14.66 1.89 1.35
CA ARG A 102 14.43 2.51 0.03
C ARG A 102 12.95 2.83 -0.08
N GLY A 103 12.64 4.10 -0.21
CA GLY A 103 11.27 4.57 -0.35
C GLY A 103 11.15 5.60 -1.47
N TYR A 104 9.97 5.65 -2.07
CA TYR A 104 9.59 6.66 -3.04
C TYR A 104 8.16 7.09 -2.77
N SER A 105 7.93 8.39 -2.63
CA SER A 105 6.60 8.97 -2.39
C SER A 105 6.11 9.66 -3.66
N GLN A 106 5.03 9.17 -4.26
CA GLN A 106 4.46 9.75 -5.48
C GLN A 106 3.66 11.03 -5.21
N SER A 107 3.13 11.19 -4.00
CA SER A 107 2.31 12.33 -3.58
C SER A 107 2.67 12.77 -2.16
N PRO A 108 2.36 14.02 -1.76
CA PRO A 108 2.59 14.48 -0.37
C PRO A 108 1.86 13.66 0.70
N ASP A 109 0.80 12.93 0.33
CA ASP A 109 0.01 12.10 1.26
C ASP A 109 0.62 10.72 1.50
N GLN A 110 1.64 10.32 0.71
CA GLN A 110 2.33 9.06 0.87
C GLN A 110 3.51 9.19 1.81
N THR A 111 3.63 8.25 2.73
CA THR A 111 4.72 8.15 3.69
C THR A 111 5.76 7.11 3.28
N ILE A 112 6.98 7.30 3.74
CA ILE A 112 8.04 6.32 3.70
C ILE A 112 8.24 5.84 5.13
N ASP A 113 7.82 4.60 5.39
CA ASP A 113 7.75 4.03 6.73
C ASP A 113 8.86 2.98 6.94
N PHE A 114 9.55 3.06 8.08
CA PHE A 114 10.57 2.09 8.46
C PHE A 114 10.77 2.10 9.98
N THR A 115 11.46 1.07 10.48
CA THR A 115 11.84 1.00 11.90
C THR A 115 13.35 0.85 12.00
N PRO A 116 14.09 1.92 12.42
CA PRO A 116 15.53 1.84 12.58
C PRO A 116 15.89 0.97 13.77
N THR A 117 16.76 -0.02 13.58
CA THR A 117 17.24 -0.90 14.66
C THR A 117 18.68 -0.63 15.03
N GLN A 118 19.46 -0.05 14.12
CA GLN A 118 20.87 0.27 14.32
C GLN A 118 21.01 1.70 14.80
N LYS A 119 21.55 1.87 16.00
CA LYS A 119 21.91 3.18 16.54
C LYS A 119 23.11 3.76 15.80
N GLY A 120 23.17 5.07 15.72
CA GLY A 120 24.28 5.78 15.09
C GLY A 120 23.83 6.84 14.11
N THR A 121 24.80 7.33 13.35
CA THR A 121 24.59 8.38 12.33
C THR A 121 24.64 7.75 10.96
N HIS A 122 23.55 7.85 10.24
CA HIS A 122 23.36 7.28 8.90
C HIS A 122 23.07 8.38 7.89
N ARG A 123 23.54 8.20 6.66
CA ARG A 123 23.25 9.13 5.58
C ARG A 123 21.99 8.69 4.83
N PHE A 124 21.07 9.61 4.61
CA PHE A 124 20.03 9.44 3.62
C PHE A 124 20.27 10.31 2.38
N ALA A 125 19.85 9.83 1.22
CA ALA A 125 20.00 10.56 -0.04
C ALA A 125 18.91 10.16 -1.03
N CYS A 126 18.64 11.04 -2.00
CA CYS A 126 17.83 10.64 -3.14
C CYS A 126 18.58 9.61 -4.03
N PRO A 127 17.88 8.84 -4.85
CA PRO A 127 18.49 7.80 -5.71
C PRO A 127 19.63 8.30 -6.60
N MET A 128 19.56 9.55 -7.03
CA MET A 128 20.58 10.19 -7.88
C MET A 128 21.67 10.93 -7.08
N GLY A 129 21.57 10.97 -5.76
CA GLY A 129 22.57 11.59 -4.88
C GLY A 129 22.58 13.13 -4.87
N MET A 130 21.65 13.81 -5.57
CA MET A 130 21.60 15.28 -5.63
C MET A 130 21.13 15.92 -4.33
N GLY A 131 20.23 15.25 -3.61
CA GLY A 131 19.80 15.65 -2.27
C GLY A 131 20.23 14.62 -1.24
N TYR A 132 20.64 15.10 -0.07
CA TYR A 132 21.11 14.24 1.02
C TYR A 132 20.89 14.88 2.38
N GLY A 133 20.95 14.05 3.39
CA GLY A 133 20.90 14.46 4.79
C GLY A 133 21.41 13.39 5.72
N THR A 134 21.22 13.62 6.99
CA THR A 134 21.69 12.73 8.08
C THR A 134 20.53 12.33 8.96
N ILE A 135 20.42 11.06 9.28
CA ILE A 135 19.53 10.54 10.31
C ILE A 135 20.36 10.01 11.47
N ILE A 136 20.07 10.53 12.66
CA ILE A 136 20.70 10.12 13.92
C ILE A 136 19.69 9.20 14.63
N VAL A 137 20.10 7.97 14.87
CA VAL A 137 19.31 6.94 15.57
C VAL A 137 19.86 6.77 16.97
N GLU A 138 19.06 7.12 17.98
CA GLU A 138 19.40 7.08 19.42
C GLU A 138 18.84 5.84 20.15
#